data_a10315d662c1ec0735ffc9ddd4a2243b
#
_entry.id   a10315d662c1ec0735ffc9ddd4a2243b
#
_cell.length_a   1.000
_cell.length_b   1.000
_cell.length_c   1.000
_cell.angle_alpha   90.00
_cell.angle_beta   90.00
_cell.angle_gamma   90.00
#
_symmetry.space_group_name_H-M   'P 1'
#
loop_
_entity.id
_entity.type
_entity.pdbx_description
1 polymer ?
#
loop_
_entity_poly.entity_id
_entity_poly.type
_entity_poly.pdbx_seq_one_letter_code
_entity_poly.pdbx_strand_id
1 'polypeptide(L)'
;MDLIESVHGQYVHKRRTSVLSGWCSRLIPFDSEVLDVGCGDGRLARLIADKRPDISICGIDVRQRKDSAMPVETFDGKSIPYGDGSFDVVMFVDVIHHADQPMTLLREAARVARQAILIKDHLVEGTLAYLTLQLMDWVGNARHGVSLPYNYWTLAKWHDVFDKLRLNITFWESDLRLYPFPADLILGRSLHFIALLGTPGQGEVPHST
;
A
#
# COMPACT_ATOMS: atom_id res chain seq x y z
N MET A 1 -2.64 0.55 -33.07
CA MET A 1 -2.05 -0.20 -31.95
C MET A 1 -2.58 0.26 -30.58
N ASP A 2 -3.26 1.41 -30.52
CA ASP A 2 -3.57 2.06 -29.24
C ASP A 2 -4.86 1.63 -28.52
N LEU A 3 -5.85 1.07 -29.20
CA LEU A 3 -7.16 0.75 -28.58
C LEU A 3 -7.11 -0.55 -27.77
N ILE A 4 -6.43 -1.57 -28.27
CA ILE A 4 -6.28 -2.88 -27.59
C ILE A 4 -5.37 -2.74 -26.36
N GLU A 5 -4.27 -2.00 -26.47
CA GLU A 5 -3.38 -1.68 -25.35
C GLU A 5 -4.09 -0.87 -24.27
N SER A 6 -4.90 0.11 -24.64
CA SER A 6 -5.69 0.92 -23.71
C SER A 6 -6.76 0.09 -22.97
N VAL A 7 -7.49 -0.77 -23.70
CA VAL A 7 -8.54 -1.63 -23.12
C VAL A 7 -7.92 -2.68 -22.18
N HIS A 8 -6.82 -3.30 -22.60
CA HIS A 8 -6.13 -4.30 -21.79
C HIS A 8 -5.53 -3.68 -20.51
N GLY A 9 -4.85 -2.54 -20.64
CA GLY A 9 -4.30 -1.80 -19.52
C GLY A 9 -5.37 -1.35 -18.52
N GLN A 10 -6.52 -0.85 -19.01
CA GLN A 10 -7.65 -0.48 -18.15
C GLN A 10 -8.26 -1.69 -17.44
N TYR A 11 -8.38 -2.84 -18.09
CA TYR A 11 -8.89 -4.05 -17.48
C TYR A 11 -7.99 -4.56 -16.36
N VAL A 12 -6.67 -4.63 -16.60
CA VAL A 12 -5.68 -5.04 -15.59
C VAL A 12 -5.69 -4.09 -14.40
N HIS A 13 -5.72 -2.79 -14.65
CA HIS A 13 -5.77 -1.77 -13.60
C HIS A 13 -7.05 -1.87 -12.76
N LYS A 14 -8.22 -1.97 -13.40
CA LYS A 14 -9.51 -2.13 -12.70
C LYS A 14 -9.54 -3.40 -11.85
N ARG A 15 -9.07 -4.54 -12.38
CA ARG A 15 -9.00 -5.80 -11.64
C ARG A 15 -8.09 -5.64 -10.42
N ARG A 16 -6.86 -5.13 -10.60
CA ARG A 16 -5.90 -4.93 -9.52
C ARG A 16 -6.48 -4.07 -8.40
N THR A 17 -7.06 -2.93 -8.74
CA THR A 17 -7.69 -2.02 -7.77
C THR A 17 -8.87 -2.69 -7.06
N SER A 18 -9.70 -3.47 -7.76
CA SER A 18 -10.81 -4.21 -7.15
C SER A 18 -10.32 -5.29 -6.18
N VAL A 19 -9.28 -6.04 -6.52
CA VAL A 19 -8.68 -7.07 -5.63
C VAL A 19 -8.07 -6.41 -4.41
N LEU A 20 -7.30 -5.35 -4.59
CA LEU A 20 -6.67 -4.60 -3.48
C LEU A 20 -7.71 -3.98 -2.55
N SER A 21 -8.79 -3.37 -3.09
CA SER A 21 -9.87 -2.86 -2.25
C SER A 21 -10.54 -3.97 -1.43
N GLY A 22 -10.65 -5.19 -1.98
CA GLY A 22 -11.15 -6.35 -1.25
C GLY A 22 -10.23 -6.79 -0.10
N TRP A 23 -8.90 -6.82 -0.33
CA TRP A 23 -7.92 -7.13 0.71
C TRP A 23 -7.92 -6.07 1.81
N CYS A 24 -7.81 -4.79 1.46
CA CYS A 24 -7.80 -3.69 2.43
C CYS A 24 -9.11 -3.66 3.25
N SER A 25 -10.27 -3.81 2.60
CA SER A 25 -11.57 -3.82 3.30
C SER A 25 -11.70 -4.96 4.33
N ARG A 26 -11.04 -6.09 4.12
CA ARG A 26 -11.06 -7.23 5.07
C ARG A 26 -10.09 -7.04 6.23
N LEU A 27 -8.97 -6.36 6.01
CA LEU A 27 -7.89 -6.23 6.99
C LEU A 27 -8.05 -5.01 7.88
N ILE A 28 -8.72 -3.96 7.43
CA ILE A 28 -8.99 -2.76 8.24
C ILE A 28 -10.01 -3.13 9.33
N PRO A 29 -9.71 -2.90 10.62
CA PRO A 29 -10.64 -3.12 11.71
C PRO A 29 -11.96 -2.36 11.54
N PHE A 30 -13.00 -2.77 12.25
CA PHE A 30 -14.29 -2.07 12.25
C PHE A 30 -14.17 -0.68 12.90
N ASP A 31 -15.02 0.26 12.45
CA ASP A 31 -15.15 1.60 12.99
C ASP A 31 -13.83 2.42 13.00
N SER A 32 -12.89 2.11 12.09
CA SER A 32 -11.56 2.72 12.05
C SER A 32 -11.53 4.07 11.32
N GLU A 33 -10.75 4.99 11.87
CA GLU A 33 -10.25 6.18 11.16
C GLU A 33 -8.94 5.80 10.43
N VAL A 34 -8.94 5.88 9.09
CA VAL A 34 -7.85 5.41 8.24
C VAL A 34 -7.16 6.57 7.53
N LEU A 35 -5.84 6.61 7.56
CA LEU A 35 -5.03 7.49 6.73
C LEU A 35 -4.40 6.71 5.58
N ASP A 36 -4.76 7.05 4.33
CA ASP A 36 -4.13 6.51 3.12
C ASP A 36 -2.97 7.41 2.68
N VAL A 37 -1.74 6.96 2.93
CA VAL A 37 -0.51 7.71 2.62
C VAL A 37 0.00 7.34 1.24
N GLY A 38 0.18 8.34 0.37
CA GLY A 38 0.47 8.12 -1.05
C GLY A 38 -0.75 7.65 -1.83
N CYS A 39 -1.94 8.18 -1.48
CA CYS A 39 -3.24 7.73 -1.98
C CYS A 39 -3.45 7.97 -3.49
N GLY A 40 -2.55 8.68 -4.15
CA GLY A 40 -2.64 8.97 -5.58
C GLY A 40 -3.87 9.82 -5.94
N ASP A 41 -4.77 9.22 -6.73
CA ASP A 41 -6.04 9.85 -7.10
C ASP A 41 -7.20 9.48 -6.16
N GLY A 42 -6.93 8.76 -5.09
CA GLY A 42 -7.91 8.38 -4.07
C GLY A 42 -8.95 7.33 -4.50
N ARG A 43 -8.84 6.76 -5.70
CA ARG A 43 -9.82 5.76 -6.19
C ARG A 43 -9.85 4.49 -5.36
N LEU A 44 -8.70 4.02 -4.88
CA LEU A 44 -8.63 2.84 -4.02
C LEU A 44 -9.33 3.11 -2.69
N ALA A 45 -8.99 4.22 -2.04
CA ALA A 45 -9.62 4.64 -0.78
C ALA A 45 -11.14 4.81 -0.93
N ARG A 46 -11.59 5.40 -2.04
CA ARG A 46 -13.03 5.51 -2.35
C ARG A 46 -13.71 4.15 -2.48
N LEU A 47 -13.10 3.18 -3.18
CA LEU A 47 -13.65 1.83 -3.31
C LEU A 47 -13.67 1.06 -1.98
N ILE A 48 -12.73 1.33 -1.08
CA ILE A 48 -12.73 0.78 0.27
C ILE A 48 -13.89 1.38 1.07
N ALA A 49 -14.02 2.71 1.08
CA ALA A 49 -15.10 3.41 1.78
C ALA A 49 -16.50 2.99 1.30
N ASP A 50 -16.68 2.78 -0.02
CA ASP A 50 -17.95 2.30 -0.59
C ASP A 50 -18.31 0.87 -0.10
N LYS A 51 -17.31 0.04 0.23
CA LYS A 51 -17.51 -1.32 0.79
C LYS A 51 -17.65 -1.34 2.31
N ARG A 52 -17.09 -0.33 2.97
CA ARG A 52 -16.97 -0.23 4.42
C ARG A 52 -17.51 1.12 4.90
N PRO A 53 -18.84 1.28 4.97
CA PRO A 53 -19.46 2.53 5.43
C PRO A 53 -19.24 2.80 6.93
N ASP A 54 -18.71 1.83 7.65
CA ASP A 54 -18.33 1.92 9.07
C ASP A 54 -17.00 2.64 9.30
N ILE A 55 -16.16 2.79 8.27
CA ILE A 55 -14.84 3.43 8.41
C ILE A 55 -14.82 4.82 7.75
N SER A 56 -13.93 5.69 8.22
CA SER A 56 -13.58 6.94 7.53
C SER A 56 -12.18 6.88 6.98
N ILE A 57 -11.96 7.38 5.75
CA ILE A 57 -10.65 7.39 5.09
C ILE A 57 -10.30 8.80 4.65
N CYS A 58 -9.13 9.29 5.11
CA CYS A 58 -8.47 10.48 4.58
C CYS A 58 -7.30 10.08 3.71
N GLY A 59 -6.96 10.89 2.70
CA GLY A 59 -5.82 10.64 1.82
C GLY A 59 -4.80 11.77 1.82
N ILE A 60 -3.52 11.44 1.88
CA ILE A 60 -2.41 12.37 1.64
C ILE A 60 -1.52 11.86 0.52
N ASP A 61 -1.00 12.78 -0.29
CA ASP A 61 -0.05 12.47 -1.36
C ASP A 61 0.96 13.61 -1.55
N VAL A 62 2.12 13.32 -2.12
CA VAL A 62 3.12 14.36 -2.44
C VAL A 62 2.67 15.25 -3.61
N ARG A 63 1.65 14.82 -4.35
CA ARG A 63 1.08 15.54 -5.50
C ARG A 63 -0.44 15.49 -5.48
N GLN A 64 -1.07 16.64 -5.56
CA GLN A 64 -2.51 16.72 -5.81
C GLN A 64 -2.80 16.43 -7.30
N ARG A 65 -3.70 15.50 -7.57
CA ARG A 65 -4.18 15.19 -8.92
C ARG A 65 -5.48 15.94 -9.22
N LYS A 66 -5.67 16.38 -10.46
CA LYS A 66 -6.84 17.19 -10.84
C LYS A 66 -8.17 16.43 -10.71
N ASP A 67 -8.16 15.12 -10.96
CA ASP A 67 -9.36 14.26 -11.00
C ASP A 67 -9.34 13.25 -9.84
N SER A 68 -9.09 13.74 -8.61
CA SER A 68 -9.11 12.89 -7.41
C SER A 68 -10.54 12.46 -7.07
N ALA A 69 -10.71 11.17 -6.74
CA ALA A 69 -12.00 10.58 -6.37
C ALA A 69 -12.47 10.98 -4.95
N MET A 70 -11.57 11.60 -4.17
CA MET A 70 -11.80 12.12 -2.83
C MET A 70 -10.87 13.32 -2.57
N PRO A 71 -11.11 14.13 -1.54
CA PRO A 71 -10.15 15.16 -1.12
C PRO A 71 -8.80 14.54 -0.76
N VAL A 72 -7.72 15.12 -1.28
CA VAL A 72 -6.34 14.69 -1.02
C VAL A 72 -5.57 15.91 -0.50
N GLU A 73 -4.96 15.75 0.67
CA GLU A 73 -4.07 16.76 1.24
C GLU A 73 -2.62 16.51 0.77
N THR A 74 -1.87 17.58 0.51
CA THR A 74 -0.47 17.46 0.09
C THR A 74 0.47 17.44 1.30
N PHE A 75 1.50 16.58 1.23
CA PHE A 75 2.57 16.54 2.23
C PHE A 75 3.95 16.41 1.57
N ASP A 76 5.02 16.49 2.35
CA ASP A 76 6.40 16.53 1.85
C ASP A 76 7.01 15.15 1.51
N GLY A 77 6.25 14.07 1.69
CA GLY A 77 6.73 12.69 1.49
C GLY A 77 7.61 12.16 2.63
N LYS A 78 7.76 12.89 3.72
CA LYS A 78 8.64 12.55 4.86
C LYS A 78 7.91 12.63 6.19
N SER A 79 7.31 13.76 6.50
CA SER A 79 6.60 14.03 7.75
C SER A 79 5.10 13.95 7.53
N ILE A 80 4.42 13.07 8.22
CA ILE A 80 2.95 12.98 8.17
C ILE A 80 2.37 14.12 9.02
N PRO A 81 1.55 15.04 8.44
CA PRO A 81 1.16 16.31 9.07
C PRO A 81 0.04 16.14 10.12
N TYR A 82 0.09 15.06 10.89
CA TYR A 82 -0.87 14.74 11.95
C TYR A 82 -0.15 14.39 13.24
N GLY A 83 -0.84 14.57 14.37
CA GLY A 83 -0.33 14.25 15.71
C GLY A 83 -0.16 12.74 15.96
N ASP A 84 0.49 12.39 17.06
CA ASP A 84 0.68 11.01 17.49
C ASP A 84 -0.68 10.33 17.72
N GLY A 85 -0.84 9.10 17.20
CA GLY A 85 -2.05 8.32 17.35
C GLY A 85 -3.32 8.99 16.80
N SER A 86 -3.22 9.80 15.73
CA SER A 86 -4.38 10.49 15.16
C SER A 86 -5.31 9.57 14.38
N PHE A 87 -4.82 8.43 13.90
CA PHE A 87 -5.60 7.47 13.12
C PHE A 87 -5.51 6.08 13.70
N ASP A 88 -6.56 5.28 13.55
CA ASP A 88 -6.53 3.87 13.97
C ASP A 88 -5.62 3.06 13.07
N VAL A 89 -5.69 3.30 11.77
CA VAL A 89 -4.86 2.61 10.76
C VAL A 89 -4.19 3.62 9.84
N VAL A 90 -2.89 3.42 9.60
CA VAL A 90 -2.16 4.09 8.50
C VAL A 90 -1.93 3.07 7.39
N MET A 91 -2.35 3.41 6.16
CA MET A 91 -2.30 2.50 5.01
C MET A 91 -1.30 3.00 3.97
N PHE A 92 -0.52 2.06 3.41
CA PHE A 92 0.35 2.25 2.25
C PHE A 92 0.05 1.21 1.19
N VAL A 93 -0.26 1.63 -0.02
CA VAL A 93 -0.46 0.71 -1.15
C VAL A 93 0.43 1.11 -2.31
N ASP A 94 1.52 0.36 -2.52
CA ASP A 94 2.56 0.61 -3.53
C ASP A 94 3.23 1.99 -3.38
N VAL A 95 3.68 2.30 -2.18
CA VAL A 95 4.24 3.63 -1.84
C VAL A 95 5.68 3.57 -1.34
N ILE A 96 5.99 2.62 -0.46
CA ILE A 96 7.26 2.60 0.28
C ILE A 96 8.46 2.47 -0.67
N HIS A 97 8.34 1.68 -1.73
CA HIS A 97 9.40 1.53 -2.74
C HIS A 97 9.63 2.79 -3.60
N HIS A 98 8.71 3.76 -3.57
CA HIS A 98 8.85 5.08 -4.20
C HIS A 98 9.36 6.17 -3.25
N ALA A 99 9.38 5.91 -1.95
CA ALA A 99 9.79 6.90 -0.97
C ALA A 99 11.31 7.14 -1.00
N ASP A 100 11.73 8.41 -0.96
CA ASP A 100 13.16 8.76 -0.84
C ASP A 100 13.75 8.31 0.50
N GLN A 101 12.93 8.35 1.56
CA GLN A 101 13.30 7.98 2.93
C GLN A 101 12.29 7.01 3.54
N PRO A 102 12.24 5.74 3.07
CA PRO A 102 11.20 4.80 3.47
C PRO A 102 11.19 4.50 4.99
N MET A 103 12.35 4.44 5.63
CA MET A 103 12.45 4.27 7.08
C MET A 103 11.87 5.43 7.88
N THR A 104 12.05 6.66 7.41
CA THR A 104 11.48 7.87 8.04
C THR A 104 9.96 7.84 7.91
N LEU A 105 9.46 7.54 6.72
CA LEU A 105 8.02 7.48 6.47
C LEU A 105 7.33 6.37 7.28
N LEU A 106 7.93 5.18 7.41
CA LEU A 106 7.41 4.10 8.25
C LEU A 106 7.43 4.45 9.75
N ARG A 107 8.45 5.20 10.21
CA ARG A 107 8.49 5.69 11.60
C ARG A 107 7.39 6.71 11.86
N GLU A 108 7.14 7.61 10.93
CA GLU A 108 6.02 8.55 11.02
C GLU A 108 4.67 7.82 11.02
N ALA A 109 4.52 6.79 10.18
CA ALA A 109 3.31 5.96 10.22
C ALA A 109 3.10 5.28 11.58
N ALA A 110 4.17 4.74 12.16
CA ALA A 110 4.11 4.14 13.51
C ALA A 110 3.79 5.16 14.62
N ARG A 111 4.18 6.43 14.43
CA ARG A 111 3.83 7.53 15.34
C ARG A 111 2.35 7.92 15.24
N VAL A 112 1.84 7.98 14.02
CA VAL A 112 0.49 8.48 13.74
C VAL A 112 -0.58 7.39 13.91
N ALA A 113 -0.24 6.12 13.73
CA ALA A 113 -1.15 5.00 13.89
C ALA A 113 -1.37 4.63 15.36
N ARG A 114 -2.64 4.52 15.79
CA ARG A 114 -3.02 4.02 17.13
C ARG A 114 -2.94 2.50 17.22
N GLN A 115 -3.42 1.79 16.20
CA GLN A 115 -3.64 0.35 16.25
C GLN A 115 -2.76 -0.42 15.28
N ALA A 116 -2.75 -0.03 14.00
CA ALA A 116 -2.10 -0.82 12.97
C ALA A 116 -1.57 0.01 11.79
N ILE A 117 -0.60 -0.58 11.08
CA ILE A 117 -0.17 -0.13 9.76
C ILE A 117 -0.51 -1.23 8.76
N LEU A 118 -1.25 -0.89 7.71
CA LEU A 118 -1.55 -1.76 6.59
C LEU A 118 -0.59 -1.44 5.44
N ILE A 119 0.23 -2.40 5.05
CA ILE A 119 1.19 -2.23 3.96
C ILE A 119 0.89 -3.23 2.85
N LYS A 120 0.69 -2.77 1.62
CA LYS A 120 0.82 -3.55 0.41
C LYS A 120 1.98 -3.00 -0.39
N ASP A 121 2.99 -3.84 -0.67
CA ASP A 121 4.16 -3.42 -1.42
C ASP A 121 4.80 -4.60 -2.19
N HIS A 122 6.03 -4.42 -2.66
CA HIS A 122 6.75 -5.38 -3.46
C HIS A 122 7.77 -6.18 -2.65
N LEU A 123 7.99 -7.43 -3.10
CA LEU A 123 9.08 -8.29 -2.64
C LEU A 123 10.06 -8.54 -3.78
N VAL A 124 11.35 -8.40 -3.51
CA VAL A 124 12.38 -8.75 -4.46
C VAL A 124 13.19 -9.95 -3.94
N GLU A 125 12.95 -11.11 -4.59
CA GLU A 125 13.70 -12.32 -4.31
C GLU A 125 14.36 -12.80 -5.62
N GLY A 126 15.65 -12.54 -5.77
CA GLY A 126 16.46 -12.88 -6.95
C GLY A 126 16.40 -11.84 -8.08
N THR A 127 17.33 -12.00 -9.03
CA THR A 127 17.56 -11.04 -10.14
C THR A 127 16.39 -10.91 -11.10
N LEU A 128 15.68 -11.98 -11.40
CA LEU A 128 14.50 -11.93 -12.27
C LEU A 128 13.34 -11.16 -11.62
N ALA A 129 13.18 -11.24 -10.30
CA ALA A 129 12.19 -10.46 -9.56
C ALA A 129 12.46 -8.96 -9.70
N TYR A 130 13.71 -8.54 -9.48
CA TYR A 130 14.12 -7.16 -9.60
C TYR A 130 13.84 -6.57 -10.98
N LEU A 131 14.25 -7.25 -12.04
CA LEU A 131 14.02 -6.80 -13.42
C LEU A 131 12.52 -6.74 -13.77
N THR A 132 11.74 -7.71 -13.29
CA THR A 132 10.29 -7.72 -13.50
C THR A 132 9.64 -6.51 -12.83
N LEU A 133 9.99 -6.24 -11.56
CA LEU A 133 9.45 -5.10 -10.81
C LEU A 133 9.84 -3.76 -11.45
N GLN A 134 11.10 -3.60 -11.87
CA GLN A 134 11.53 -2.40 -12.59
C GLN A 134 10.70 -2.16 -13.87
N LEU A 135 10.47 -3.22 -14.66
CA LEU A 135 9.66 -3.11 -15.87
C LEU A 135 8.21 -2.74 -15.54
N MET A 136 7.62 -3.35 -14.51
CA MET A 136 6.26 -3.08 -14.07
C MET A 136 6.10 -1.63 -13.61
N ASP A 137 7.02 -1.14 -12.81
CA ASP A 137 7.00 0.24 -12.32
C ASP A 137 7.24 1.25 -13.45
N TRP A 138 8.15 0.94 -14.36
CA TRP A 138 8.37 1.79 -15.53
C TRP A 138 7.10 1.88 -16.40
N VAL A 139 6.46 0.75 -16.71
CA VAL A 139 5.20 0.72 -17.48
C VAL A 139 4.06 1.44 -16.75
N GLY A 140 3.95 1.26 -15.43
CA GLY A 140 2.89 1.86 -14.63
C GLY A 140 3.06 3.36 -14.38
N ASN A 141 4.29 3.83 -14.22
CA ASN A 141 4.58 5.17 -13.68
C ASN A 141 5.27 6.13 -14.68
N ALA A 142 5.85 5.64 -15.80
CA ALA A 142 6.60 6.47 -16.76
C ALA A 142 5.80 7.67 -17.30
N ARG A 143 4.46 7.54 -17.39
CA ARG A 143 3.56 8.60 -17.89
C ARG A 143 3.12 9.58 -16.80
N HIS A 144 3.39 9.29 -15.52
CA HIS A 144 2.87 10.05 -14.38
C HIS A 144 3.94 10.92 -13.69
N GLY A 145 5.20 10.87 -14.16
CA GLY A 145 6.29 11.65 -13.60
C GLY A 145 6.58 11.33 -12.12
N VAL A 146 6.31 10.08 -11.71
CA VAL A 146 6.62 9.57 -10.36
C VAL A 146 8.12 9.29 -10.29
N SER A 147 8.76 9.64 -9.16
CA SER A 147 10.12 9.22 -8.87
C SER A 147 10.20 7.69 -8.78
N LEU A 148 11.20 7.10 -9.41
CA LEU A 148 11.40 5.66 -9.46
C LEU A 148 12.77 5.29 -8.85
N PRO A 149 12.97 5.43 -7.53
CA PRO A 149 14.23 5.06 -6.88
C PRO A 149 14.45 3.56 -6.82
N TYR A 150 13.41 2.76 -7.15
CA TYR A 150 13.45 1.29 -7.17
C TYR A 150 13.90 0.68 -5.84
N ASN A 151 13.41 1.22 -4.73
CA ASN A 151 13.72 0.75 -3.37
C ASN A 151 12.96 -0.54 -3.04
N TYR A 152 13.14 -1.58 -3.86
CA TYR A 152 12.55 -2.88 -3.55
C TYR A 152 13.35 -3.58 -2.46
N TRP A 153 12.64 -4.12 -1.48
CA TRP A 153 13.24 -4.83 -0.36
C TRP A 153 12.97 -6.33 -0.43
N THR A 154 13.96 -7.10 0.04
CA THR A 154 13.79 -8.53 0.29
C THR A 154 12.88 -8.76 1.50
N LEU A 155 12.34 -9.97 1.64
CA LEU A 155 11.57 -10.37 2.82
C LEU A 155 12.37 -10.14 4.11
N ALA A 156 13.64 -10.55 4.12
CA ALA A 156 14.53 -10.34 5.27
C ALA A 156 14.68 -8.85 5.64
N LYS A 157 14.75 -7.97 4.64
CA LYS A 157 14.82 -6.52 4.87
C LYS A 157 13.52 -5.96 5.44
N TRP A 158 12.37 -6.41 4.96
CA TRP A 158 11.08 -6.02 5.51
C TRP A 158 10.97 -6.41 6.99
N HIS A 159 11.32 -7.66 7.34
CA HIS A 159 11.31 -8.13 8.73
C HIS A 159 12.27 -7.32 9.62
N ASP A 160 13.52 -7.09 9.19
CA ASP A 160 14.49 -6.24 9.91
C ASP A 160 13.93 -4.83 10.20
N VAL A 161 13.20 -4.26 9.25
CA VAL A 161 12.57 -2.94 9.41
C VAL A 161 11.41 -3.00 10.41
N PHE A 162 10.55 -3.99 10.33
CA PHE A 162 9.44 -4.15 11.27
C PHE A 162 9.94 -4.37 12.69
N ASP A 163 10.96 -5.21 12.87
CA ASP A 163 11.59 -5.44 14.19
C ASP A 163 12.20 -4.15 14.76
N LYS A 164 12.94 -3.36 13.95
CA LYS A 164 13.50 -2.07 14.37
C LYS A 164 12.45 -1.05 14.79
N LEU A 165 11.28 -1.10 14.19
CA LEU A 165 10.15 -0.23 14.52
C LEU A 165 9.22 -0.84 15.57
N ARG A 166 9.52 -2.06 16.07
CA ARG A 166 8.71 -2.84 17.02
C ARG A 166 7.28 -3.06 16.55
N LEU A 167 7.12 -3.28 15.23
CA LEU A 167 5.84 -3.57 14.61
C LEU A 167 5.61 -5.09 14.59
N ASN A 168 4.49 -5.56 15.10
CA ASN A 168 4.15 -6.98 15.14
C ASN A 168 3.35 -7.37 13.90
N ILE A 169 3.82 -8.36 13.12
CA ILE A 169 3.05 -8.88 11.99
C ILE A 169 1.85 -9.66 12.54
N THR A 170 0.65 -9.12 12.34
CA THR A 170 -0.63 -9.77 12.71
C THR A 170 -1.27 -10.51 11.54
N PHE A 171 -0.93 -10.08 10.31
CA PHE A 171 -1.35 -10.74 9.08
C PHE A 171 -0.27 -10.57 8.00
N TRP A 172 -0.09 -11.61 7.18
CA TRP A 172 0.80 -11.59 6.02
C TRP A 172 0.26 -12.49 4.91
N GLU A 173 0.20 -11.98 3.69
CA GLU A 173 -0.16 -12.76 2.49
C GLU A 173 0.65 -12.28 1.28
N SER A 174 1.13 -13.21 0.48
CA SER A 174 1.89 -12.96 -0.76
C SER A 174 1.20 -13.46 -2.03
N ASP A 175 0.21 -14.34 -1.94
CA ASP A 175 -0.61 -14.78 -3.09
C ASP A 175 -1.85 -13.89 -3.24
N LEU A 176 -1.64 -12.67 -3.74
CA LEU A 176 -2.72 -11.68 -3.81
C LEU A 176 -3.62 -11.84 -5.05
N ARG A 177 -3.21 -12.61 -6.05
CA ARG A 177 -3.94 -12.84 -7.32
C ARG A 177 -4.36 -11.55 -8.02
N LEU A 178 -3.44 -10.61 -8.10
CA LEU A 178 -3.69 -9.26 -8.63
C LEU A 178 -3.97 -9.25 -10.13
N TYR A 179 -3.40 -10.19 -10.86
CA TYR A 179 -3.43 -10.22 -12.31
C TYR A 179 -4.31 -11.35 -12.84
N PRO A 180 -4.90 -11.22 -14.04
CA PRO A 180 -5.59 -12.34 -14.67
C PRO A 180 -4.59 -13.38 -15.20
N PHE A 181 -5.04 -14.63 -15.31
CA PHE A 181 -4.29 -15.66 -16.01
C PHE A 181 -4.21 -15.32 -17.51
N PRO A 182 -3.05 -15.51 -18.20
CA PRO A 182 -1.79 -16.07 -17.69
C PRO A 182 -0.80 -15.03 -17.12
N ALA A 183 -1.14 -13.73 -17.10
CA ALA A 183 -0.24 -12.65 -16.64
C ALA A 183 0.19 -12.86 -15.18
N ASP A 184 -0.66 -13.46 -14.36
CA ASP A 184 -0.36 -13.73 -12.94
C ASP A 184 0.81 -14.71 -12.76
N LEU A 185 1.05 -15.63 -13.73
CA LEU A 185 2.21 -16.52 -13.70
C LEU A 185 3.56 -15.78 -13.77
N ILE A 186 3.58 -14.58 -14.32
CA ILE A 186 4.80 -13.77 -14.49
C ILE A 186 4.81 -12.62 -13.48
N LEU A 187 3.71 -11.90 -13.36
CA LEU A 187 3.61 -10.66 -12.59
C LEU A 187 3.14 -10.89 -11.14
N GLY A 188 2.48 -12.03 -10.86
CA GLY A 188 2.00 -12.41 -9.54
C GLY A 188 3.00 -13.14 -8.65
N ARG A 189 3.98 -13.82 -9.21
CA ARG A 189 4.98 -14.73 -8.60
C ARG A 189 5.60 -14.30 -7.27
N SER A 190 4.81 -14.14 -6.21
CA SER A 190 5.29 -13.67 -4.90
C SER A 190 6.10 -12.35 -4.98
N LEU A 191 5.84 -11.53 -6.01
CA LEU A 191 6.45 -10.20 -6.17
C LEU A 191 5.74 -9.13 -5.32
N HIS A 192 4.66 -9.51 -4.68
CA HIS A 192 3.80 -8.63 -3.90
C HIS A 192 3.50 -9.26 -2.55
N PHE A 193 3.23 -8.41 -1.58
CA PHE A 193 2.66 -8.85 -0.31
C PHE A 193 1.65 -7.82 0.19
N ILE A 194 0.81 -8.24 1.11
CA ILE A 194 0.02 -7.38 1.99
C ILE A 194 0.22 -7.82 3.43
N ALA A 195 0.45 -6.87 4.32
CA ALA A 195 0.65 -7.13 5.75
C ALA A 195 -0.16 -6.15 6.59
N LEU A 196 -0.71 -6.65 7.69
CA LEU A 196 -1.21 -5.83 8.79
C LEU A 196 -0.23 -5.93 9.96
N LEU A 197 0.22 -4.79 10.43
CA LEU A 197 1.25 -4.68 11.47
C LEU A 197 0.66 -3.96 12.67
N GLY A 198 0.62 -4.60 13.82
CA GLY A 198 0.24 -3.95 15.08
C GLY A 198 1.31 -2.97 15.54
N THR A 199 0.90 -1.80 16.05
CA THR A 199 1.80 -0.77 16.61
C THR A 199 2.24 -1.12 18.02
N PRO A 200 3.41 -0.61 18.49
CA PRO A 200 3.87 -0.81 19.86
C PRO A 200 2.87 -0.20 20.86
N GLY A 201 2.34 -1.02 21.75
CA GLY A 201 1.37 -0.59 22.77
C GLY A 201 0.02 -1.31 22.74
N GLN A 202 -0.29 -2.03 21.70
CA GLN A 202 -1.38 -3.00 21.68
C GLN A 202 -0.84 -4.32 22.23
N GLY A 203 -0.94 -4.50 23.56
CA GLY A 203 -0.78 -5.80 24.19
C GLY A 203 -1.79 -6.79 23.62
N GLU A 204 -1.32 -8.01 23.44
CA GLU A 204 -2.01 -9.24 23.04
C GLU A 204 -3.54 -9.15 23.14
N VAL A 205 -4.21 -9.14 21.99
CA VAL A 205 -5.65 -9.46 21.94
C VAL A 205 -5.76 -10.92 22.42
N PRO A 206 -6.43 -11.22 23.54
CA PRO A 206 -6.61 -12.59 23.97
C PRO A 206 -7.37 -13.33 22.89
N HIS A 207 -6.75 -14.36 22.32
CA HIS A 207 -7.43 -15.34 21.50
C HIS A 207 -8.56 -15.94 22.35
N SER A 208 -9.80 -15.51 22.09
CA SER A 208 -10.97 -16.20 22.63
C SER A 208 -11.01 -17.59 22.00
N THR A 209 -10.75 -18.59 22.83
CA THR A 209 -10.94 -20.02 22.60
C THR A 209 -12.36 -20.33 22.14
#